data_1fe9e0022b20934bf9b59fa785dabda2
#
_entry.id   1fe9e0022b20934bf9b59fa785dabda2
#
_cell.length_a   1.000
_cell.length_b   1.000
_cell.length_c   1.000
_cell.angle_alpha   90.00
_cell.angle_beta   90.00
_cell.angle_gamma   90.00
#
_symmetry.space_group_name_H-M   'P 1'
#
loop_
_entity.id
_entity.type
_entity.pdbx_description
1 polymer ?
#
loop_
_entity_poly.entity_id
_entity_poly.type
_entity_poly.pdbx_seq_one_letter_code
_entity_poly.pdbx_strand_id
1 'polypeptide(L)' 'MEVKIGIQSIPRELIIDTDATAAELERDLTAALSSQDGTAVFALTTAKGGRVLVPADKIAFVEFSTDQARRVGFGNIG' A
#
# COMPACT_ATOMS: atom_id res chain seq x y z
N MET A 1 9.70 -0.35 -5.94
CA MET A 1 9.25 -1.14 -4.78
C MET A 1 7.88 -1.72 -5.07
N GLU A 2 7.68 -2.95 -4.70
CA GLU A 2 6.42 -3.63 -4.95
C GLU A 2 5.48 -3.48 -3.75
N VAL A 3 4.22 -3.14 -4.04
CA VAL A 3 3.21 -2.95 -3.01
C VAL A 3 2.07 -3.90 -3.31
N LYS A 4 1.65 -4.64 -2.29
CA LYS A 4 0.48 -5.50 -2.38
C LYS A 4 -0.67 -4.87 -1.62
N ILE A 5 -1.81 -4.77 -2.24
CA ILE A 5 -2.99 -4.19 -1.61
C ILE A 5 -4.09 -5.23 -1.60
N GLY A 6 -4.50 -5.61 -0.40
CA GLY A 6 -5.64 -6.50 -0.25
C GLY A 6 -6.91 -5.71 -0.14
N ILE A 7 -7.91 -6.09 -0.93
CA ILE A 7 -9.20 -5.40 -0.98
C ILE A 7 -10.22 -6.30 -0.29
N GLN A 8 -11.07 -5.70 0.52
CA GLN A 8 -12.10 -6.45 1.23
C GLN A 8 -13.00 -7.18 0.26
N SER A 9 -13.28 -8.42 0.56
CA SER A 9 -14.19 -9.26 -0.22
C SER A 9 -13.67 -9.65 -1.59
N ILE A 10 -12.44 -9.28 -1.92
CA ILE A 10 -11.81 -9.67 -3.18
C ILE A 10 -10.69 -10.65 -2.84
N PRO A 11 -10.71 -11.86 -3.36
CA PRO A 11 -9.68 -12.85 -2.98
C PRO A 11 -8.33 -12.61 -3.62
N ARG A 12 -8.23 -11.66 -4.54
CA ARG A 12 -6.96 -11.38 -5.20
C ARG A 12 -6.38 -10.08 -4.70
N GLU A 13 -5.07 -10.01 -4.66
CA GLU A 13 -4.36 -8.81 -4.26
C GLU A 13 -3.98 -8.00 -5.48
N LEU A 14 -3.96 -6.69 -5.33
CA LEU A 14 -3.37 -5.83 -6.33
C LEU A 14 -1.88 -5.75 -6.07
N ILE A 15 -1.09 -5.95 -7.10
CA ILE A 15 0.36 -5.85 -6.99
C ILE A 15 0.81 -4.70 -7.86
N ILE A 16 1.41 -3.69 -7.26
CA ILE A 16 1.74 -2.46 -7.94
C ILE A 16 3.22 -2.15 -7.72
N ASP A 17 3.92 -1.84 -8.79
CA ASP A 17 5.30 -1.39 -8.70
C ASP A 17 5.28 0.13 -8.65
N THR A 18 5.89 0.71 -7.64
CA THR A 18 5.89 2.15 -7.44
C THR A 18 7.29 2.64 -7.12
N ASP A 19 7.55 3.89 -7.46
CA ASP A 19 8.80 4.55 -7.10
C ASP A 19 8.72 5.27 -5.77
N ALA A 20 7.57 5.28 -5.12
CA ALA A 20 7.43 5.92 -3.81
C ALA A 20 8.24 5.17 -2.77
N THR A 21 8.65 5.88 -1.74
CA THR A 21 9.37 5.24 -0.64
C THR A 21 8.38 4.63 0.35
N ALA A 22 8.88 3.73 1.18
CA ALA A 22 8.05 3.12 2.22
C ALA A 22 7.49 4.20 3.15
N ALA A 23 8.29 5.20 3.48
CA ALA A 23 7.83 6.26 4.38
C ALA A 23 6.70 7.06 3.76
N GLU A 24 6.80 7.35 2.46
CA GLU A 24 5.74 8.06 1.76
C GLU A 24 4.46 7.25 1.72
N LEU A 25 4.57 5.96 1.44
CA LEU A 25 3.42 5.09 1.36
C LEU A 25 2.73 4.99 2.72
N GLU A 26 3.51 4.82 3.77
CA GLU A 26 2.95 4.69 5.10
C GLU A 26 2.26 5.98 5.53
N ARG A 27 2.87 7.13 5.23
CA ARG A 27 2.27 8.40 5.57
C ARG A 27 0.95 8.61 4.84
N ASP A 28 0.94 8.33 3.54
CA ASP A 28 -0.26 8.55 2.74
C ASP A 28 -1.36 7.58 3.11
N LEU A 29 -1.00 6.33 3.39
CA LEU A 29 -1.98 5.34 3.80
C LEU A 29 -2.58 5.69 5.16
N THR A 30 -1.74 6.10 6.09
CA THR A 30 -2.22 6.47 7.42
C THR A 30 -3.17 7.66 7.34
N ALA A 31 -2.84 8.64 6.50
CA ALA A 31 -3.71 9.78 6.33
C ALA A 31 -5.06 9.37 5.73
N ALA A 32 -5.04 8.47 4.75
CA ALA A 32 -6.28 8.02 4.13
C ALA A 32 -7.14 7.24 5.12
N LEU A 33 -6.50 6.38 5.91
CA LEU A 33 -7.24 5.57 6.86
C LEU A 33 -7.77 6.38 8.03
N SER A 34 -7.16 7.52 8.33
CA SER A 34 -7.58 8.35 9.44
C SER A 34 -8.75 9.25 9.08
N SER A 35 -9.08 9.36 7.81
CA SER A 35 -10.20 10.19 7.39
C SER A 35 -11.50 9.54 7.83
N GLN A 36 -12.43 10.37 8.27
CA GLN A 36 -13.70 9.86 8.81
C GLN A 36 -14.87 10.13 7.90
N ASP A 37 -14.64 10.70 6.73
CA ASP A 37 -15.77 11.07 5.88
C ASP A 37 -16.15 9.95 4.90
N GLY A 38 -15.43 8.85 4.91
CA GLY A 38 -15.78 7.72 4.05
C GLY A 38 -15.47 7.89 2.59
N THR A 39 -14.85 9.02 2.22
CA THR A 39 -14.52 9.27 0.83
C THR A 39 -13.03 9.31 0.57
N ALA A 40 -12.22 8.98 1.57
CA ALA A 40 -10.78 9.02 1.41
C ALA A 40 -10.31 7.97 0.41
N VAL A 41 -9.28 8.32 -0.33
CA VAL A 41 -8.72 7.46 -1.35
C VAL A 41 -7.22 7.37 -1.12
N PHE A 42 -6.70 6.15 -1.16
CA PHE A 42 -5.27 5.91 -1.13
C PHE A 42 -4.79 5.91 -2.56
N ALA A 43 -3.96 6.88 -2.92
CA ALA A 43 -3.49 7.06 -4.29
C ALA A 43 -2.05 6.63 -4.40
N LEU A 44 -1.74 5.87 -5.44
CA LEU A 44 -0.39 5.44 -5.73
C LEU A 44 -0.03 5.81 -7.15
N THR A 45 1.21 6.24 -7.36
CA THR A 45 1.74 6.44 -8.70
C THR A 45 2.56 5.21 -9.05
N THR A 46 2.26 4.60 -10.17
CA THR A 46 3.02 3.42 -10.59
C THR A 46 4.36 3.84 -11.17
N ALA A 47 5.29 2.91 -11.19
CA ALA A 47 6.62 3.18 -11.74
C ALA A 47 6.56 3.56 -13.21
N LYS A 48 5.50 3.18 -13.90
CA LYS A 48 5.34 3.49 -15.33
C LYS A 48 4.59 4.79 -15.58
N GLY A 49 4.30 5.54 -14.55
CA GLY A 49 3.67 6.84 -14.72
C GLY A 49 2.16 6.85 -14.61
N GLY A 50 1.55 5.72 -14.37
CA GLY A 50 0.10 5.67 -14.15
C GLY A 50 -0.24 5.93 -12.71
N ARG A 51 -1.53 5.94 -12.41
CA ARG A 51 -2.00 6.13 -11.05
C ARG A 51 -3.05 5.09 -10.71
N VAL A 52 -3.02 4.65 -9.47
CA VAL A 52 -4.01 3.71 -8.95
C VAL A 52 -4.66 4.38 -7.75
N LEU A 53 -5.97 4.40 -7.74
CA LEU A 53 -6.74 4.99 -6.65
C LEU A 53 -7.57 3.90 -6.01
N VAL A 54 -7.44 3.75 -4.70
CA VAL A 54 -8.15 2.71 -3.97
C VAL A 54 -8.94 3.36 -2.84
N PRO A 55 -10.26 3.14 -2.78
CA PRO A 55 -11.02 3.67 -1.65
C PRO A 55 -10.47 3.13 -0.34
N ALA A 56 -10.17 4.01 0.58
CA ALA A 56 -9.51 3.59 1.82
C ALA A 56 -10.38 2.63 2.63
N ASP A 57 -11.69 2.82 2.59
CA ASP A 57 -12.59 1.97 3.38
C ASP A 57 -12.73 0.56 2.80
N LYS A 58 -12.17 0.31 1.64
CA LYS A 58 -12.19 -1.02 1.04
C LYS A 58 -10.87 -1.76 1.20
N ILE A 59 -9.86 -1.14 1.76
CA ILE A 59 -8.56 -1.75 1.91
C ILE A 59 -8.58 -2.68 3.10
N ALA A 60 -8.20 -3.94 2.89
CA ALA A 60 -8.04 -4.88 3.97
C ALA A 60 -6.63 -4.81 4.55
N PHE A 61 -5.64 -4.64 3.70
CA PHE A 61 -4.26 -4.50 4.14
C PHE A 61 -3.43 -3.94 3.00
N VAL A 62 -2.27 -3.38 3.37
CA VAL A 62 -1.27 -2.96 2.40
C VAL A 62 0.07 -3.49 2.88
N GLU A 63 0.77 -4.17 2.01
CA GLU A 63 2.03 -4.78 2.35
C GLU A 63 3.10 -4.28 1.39
N PHE A 64 4.21 -3.83 1.91
CA PHE A 64 5.34 -3.45 1.10
C PHE A 64 6.60 -3.72 1.87
N SER A 65 7.69 -3.94 1.14
CA SER A 65 8.96 -4.23 1.79
C SER A 65 10.08 -3.59 0.99
N THR A 66 11.12 -3.26 1.68
CA THR A 66 12.33 -2.78 1.06
C THR A 66 13.35 -3.91 1.05
N ASP A 67 14.43 -3.70 0.34
CA ASP A 67 15.49 -4.69 0.34
C ASP A 67 16.04 -4.92 1.74
N GLN A 68 16.17 -3.86 2.51
CA GLN A 68 16.65 -4.02 3.86
C GLN A 68 15.70 -4.83 4.71
N ALA A 69 14.43 -4.58 4.56
CA ALA A 69 13.46 -5.33 5.34
C ALA A 69 13.52 -6.80 4.96
N ARG A 70 13.66 -7.08 3.70
CA ARG A 70 13.70 -8.46 3.27
C ARG A 70 14.89 -9.19 3.84
N ARG A 71 16.03 -8.52 3.89
CA ARG A 71 17.20 -9.15 4.41
C ARG A 71 17.14 -9.39 5.88
N VAL A 72 16.60 -8.44 6.56
CA VAL A 72 16.53 -8.55 7.97
C VAL A 72 15.57 -9.55 8.39
N GLY A 73 14.71 -9.77 7.57
CA GLY A 73 13.59 -10.43 7.91
C GLY A 73 13.81 -11.57 8.70
N PHE A 74 14.58 -11.92 9.03
CA PHE A 74 14.37 -12.84 9.82
C PHE A 74 13.12 -12.71 10.38
N GLY A 75 12.87 -12.43 9.66
CA GLY A 75 11.86 -12.42 9.89
C GLY A 75 11.03 -12.27 10.44
N ASN A 76 11.09 -12.24 10.59
CA ASN A 76 10.41 -12.12 11.26
C ASN A 76 9.69 -11.76 11.48
N ILE A 77 9.63 -11.60 11.33
CA ILE A 77 8.96 -11.18 11.75
C ILE A 77 7.87 -11.23 11.50
N GLY A 78 7.82 -11.31 11.16
CA GLY A 78 6.67 -11.60 11.25
C GLY A 78 5.78 -11.27 11.15
#